data_e5f2d1f756c92970848750cf1f63e0af
#
_entry.id   e5f2d1f756c92970848750cf1f63e0af
#
_cell.length_a   1.000
_cell.length_b   1.000
_cell.length_c   1.000
_cell.angle_alpha   90.00
_cell.angle_beta   90.00
_cell.angle_gamma   90.00
#
_symmetry.space_group_name_H-M   'P 1'
#
loop_
_entity.id
_entity.type
_entity.pdbx_description
1 polymer ?
#
loop_
_entity_poly.entity_id
_entity_poly.type
_entity_poly.pdbx_seq_one_letter_code
_entity_poly.pdbx_strand_id
1 'polypeptide(L)'
;MAKQRILNKKSMDFLEAYLNNAAPTGYEWDGQKLWMDYLKPYVDEFITDTYGSAVGVINPEAHYKVVIEGHADEISWYVNYISDNGLIYVIRNGGSDHQIAPSKVVNIHTKKGIVKGVFGWPAIHTRSRAKEEPPKPENIFIDVGCKKKADVEKLGVHVGPMTVSSASTRFRALVWSCSYKRIKSKGVAMCSL
;
A
#
# COMPACT_ATOMS: atom_id res chain seq x y z
N MET A 1 -17.35 -31.89 15.50
CA MET A 1 -16.26 -30.94 15.73
C MET A 1 -16.56 -29.67 14.97
N ALA A 2 -16.77 -28.53 15.63
CA ALA A 2 -17.01 -27.27 14.97
C ALA A 2 -15.77 -26.90 14.12
N LYS A 3 -15.96 -26.63 12.84
CA LYS A 3 -14.90 -26.17 11.95
C LYS A 3 -14.38 -24.84 12.50
N GLN A 4 -13.20 -24.84 13.12
CA GLN A 4 -12.58 -23.62 13.63
C GLN A 4 -12.32 -22.72 12.43
N ARG A 5 -13.03 -21.58 12.35
CA ARG A 5 -12.79 -20.60 11.28
C ARG A 5 -11.38 -20.05 11.46
N ILE A 6 -10.53 -20.22 10.47
CA ILE A 6 -9.15 -19.69 10.44
C ILE A 6 -9.18 -18.17 10.57
N LEU A 7 -10.14 -17.51 9.92
CA LEU A 7 -10.38 -16.09 10.03
C LEU A 7 -11.46 -15.82 11.09
N ASN A 8 -11.02 -15.40 12.24
CA ASN A 8 -11.88 -14.87 13.29
C ASN A 8 -11.97 -13.34 13.22
N LYS A 9 -12.76 -12.72 14.11
CA LYS A 9 -12.91 -11.26 14.14
C LYS A 9 -11.56 -10.54 14.30
N LYS A 10 -10.70 -11.00 15.23
CA LYS A 10 -9.38 -10.40 15.47
C LYS A 10 -8.50 -10.44 14.24
N SER A 11 -8.49 -11.57 13.51
CA SER A 11 -7.71 -11.69 12.25
C SER A 11 -8.25 -10.78 11.15
N MET A 12 -9.57 -10.62 11.07
CA MET A 12 -10.19 -9.74 10.08
C MET A 12 -9.95 -8.26 10.42
N ASP A 13 -10.07 -7.87 11.68
CA ASP A 13 -9.79 -6.50 12.14
C ASP A 13 -8.31 -6.13 11.85
N PHE A 14 -7.38 -7.06 12.10
CA PHE A 14 -5.98 -6.88 11.74
C PHE A 14 -5.79 -6.72 10.23
N LEU A 15 -6.37 -7.62 9.43
CA LEU A 15 -6.25 -7.57 7.97
C LEU A 15 -6.79 -6.26 7.41
N GLU A 16 -7.93 -5.80 7.92
CA GLU A 16 -8.51 -4.51 7.52
C GLU A 16 -7.58 -3.35 7.89
N ALA A 17 -7.06 -3.33 9.12
CA ALA A 17 -6.13 -2.29 9.56
C ALA A 17 -4.84 -2.30 8.73
N TYR A 18 -4.27 -3.48 8.47
CA TYR A 18 -3.04 -3.64 7.71
C TYR A 18 -3.19 -3.20 6.24
N LEU A 19 -4.27 -3.63 5.58
CA LEU A 19 -4.54 -3.27 4.17
C LEU A 19 -4.98 -1.80 3.98
N ASN A 20 -5.47 -1.15 5.03
CA ASN A 20 -5.82 0.27 5.00
C ASN A 20 -4.66 1.17 5.45
N ASN A 21 -3.59 0.60 5.98
CA ASN A 21 -2.38 1.34 6.25
C ASN A 21 -1.58 1.52 4.96
N ALA A 22 -1.21 2.76 4.66
CA ALA A 22 -0.33 3.01 3.51
C ALA A 22 1.08 2.51 3.85
N ALA A 23 1.59 1.58 3.07
CA ALA A 23 2.93 1.00 3.20
C ALA A 23 3.67 1.02 1.85
N PRO A 24 3.82 2.18 1.19
CA PRO A 24 4.53 2.25 -0.08
C PRO A 24 6.00 1.92 0.12
N THR A 25 6.64 1.40 -0.91
CA THR A 25 8.07 1.08 -0.90
C THR A 25 8.90 2.25 -0.34
N GLY A 26 9.64 2.01 0.74
CA GLY A 26 10.42 3.00 1.50
C GLY A 26 9.67 3.66 2.67
N TYR A 27 8.41 3.28 2.94
CA TYR A 27 7.58 3.79 4.04
C TYR A 27 6.79 2.68 4.75
N GLU A 28 7.34 1.49 4.83
CA GLU A 28 6.67 0.28 5.32
C GLU A 28 6.53 0.24 6.84
N TRP A 29 7.23 1.12 7.57
CA TRP A 29 7.38 1.05 9.02
C TRP A 29 6.07 0.92 9.80
N ASP A 30 5.07 1.72 9.48
CA ASP A 30 3.79 1.67 10.19
C ASP A 30 3.05 0.34 9.94
N GLY A 31 3.11 -0.19 8.71
CA GLY A 31 2.61 -1.52 8.37
C GLY A 31 3.36 -2.62 9.10
N GLN A 32 4.69 -2.56 9.12
CA GLN A 32 5.52 -3.52 9.85
C GLN A 32 5.22 -3.51 11.35
N LYS A 33 5.01 -2.34 11.93
CA LYS A 33 4.63 -2.22 13.34
C LYS A 33 3.27 -2.87 13.62
N LEU A 34 2.26 -2.61 12.79
CA LEU A 34 0.96 -3.27 12.90
C LEU A 34 1.08 -4.80 12.83
N TRP A 35 1.92 -5.30 11.92
CA TRP A 35 2.18 -6.72 11.74
C TRP A 35 2.88 -7.32 12.98
N MET A 36 3.92 -6.66 13.48
CA MET A 36 4.63 -7.10 14.68
C MET A 36 3.73 -7.09 15.93
N ASP A 37 2.93 -6.04 16.12
CA ASP A 37 1.98 -5.94 17.23
C ASP A 37 0.93 -7.07 17.21
N TYR A 38 0.46 -7.43 16.00
CA TYR A 38 -0.46 -8.55 15.83
C TYR A 38 0.18 -9.91 16.15
N LEU A 39 1.43 -10.11 15.72
CA LEU A 39 2.17 -11.37 15.93
C LEU A 39 2.74 -11.55 17.32
N LYS A 40 2.97 -10.47 18.05
CA LYS A 40 3.62 -10.48 19.38
C LYS A 40 3.16 -11.58 20.33
N PRO A 41 1.86 -11.95 20.41
CA PRO A 41 1.40 -13.04 21.28
C PRO A 41 1.71 -14.45 20.76
N TYR A 42 2.27 -14.59 19.57
CA TYR A 42 2.42 -15.86 18.86
C TYR A 42 3.88 -16.20 18.51
N VAL A 43 4.80 -15.28 18.76
CA VAL A 43 6.24 -15.44 18.48
C VAL A 43 7.06 -15.32 19.75
N ASP A 44 8.23 -15.94 19.77
CA ASP A 44 9.15 -15.90 20.91
C ASP A 44 10.05 -14.66 20.84
N GLU A 45 10.44 -14.26 19.62
CA GLU A 45 11.27 -13.08 19.42
C GLU A 45 10.99 -12.41 18.06
N PHE A 46 11.47 -11.17 17.91
CA PHE A 46 11.51 -10.46 16.63
C PHE A 46 12.96 -10.12 16.26
N ILE A 47 13.27 -10.29 14.98
CA ILE A 47 14.50 -9.81 14.37
C ILE A 47 14.14 -8.72 13.38
N THR A 48 14.81 -7.57 13.46
CA THR A 48 14.61 -6.46 12.52
C THR A 48 15.96 -5.98 12.01
N ASP A 49 15.97 -5.39 10.83
CA ASP A 49 17.16 -4.81 10.23
C ASP A 49 16.98 -3.33 9.87
N THR A 50 18.03 -2.72 9.33
CA THR A 50 18.05 -1.31 8.92
C THR A 50 17.27 -1.04 7.63
N TYR A 51 16.90 -2.07 6.89
CA TYR A 51 16.02 -1.97 5.70
C TYR A 51 14.53 -1.94 6.08
N GLY A 52 14.19 -2.22 7.33
CA GLY A 52 12.81 -2.31 7.79
C GLY A 52 12.22 -3.72 7.67
N SER A 53 13.03 -4.74 7.35
CA SER A 53 12.58 -6.12 7.39
C SER A 53 12.23 -6.51 8.82
N ALA A 54 11.16 -7.28 9.00
CA ALA A 54 10.76 -7.79 10.30
C ALA A 54 10.54 -9.30 10.22
N VAL A 55 11.12 -10.04 11.16
CA VAL A 55 11.00 -11.50 11.25
C VAL A 55 10.45 -11.87 12.62
N GLY A 56 9.31 -12.55 12.66
CA GLY A 56 8.80 -13.17 13.88
C GLY A 56 9.28 -14.61 13.97
N VAL A 57 9.97 -14.97 15.04
CA VAL A 57 10.58 -16.29 15.23
C VAL A 57 9.80 -17.09 16.24
N ILE A 58 9.54 -18.34 15.94
CA ILE A 58 8.94 -19.33 16.86
C ILE A 58 9.91 -20.49 17.03
N ASN A 59 10.25 -20.81 18.25
CA ASN A 59 11.19 -21.86 18.62
C ASN A 59 12.59 -21.65 17.99
N PRO A 60 13.32 -20.58 18.42
CA PRO A 60 14.61 -20.22 17.83
C PRO A 60 15.68 -21.33 17.93
N GLU A 61 15.56 -22.22 18.92
CA GLU A 61 16.49 -23.33 19.14
C GLU A 61 16.23 -24.57 18.27
N ALA A 62 15.20 -24.54 17.41
CA ALA A 62 14.89 -25.68 16.56
C ALA A 62 16.00 -25.95 15.54
N HIS A 63 16.43 -27.22 15.41
CA HIS A 63 17.44 -27.61 14.43
C HIS A 63 17.02 -27.39 12.98
N TYR A 64 15.73 -27.52 12.70
CA TYR A 64 15.16 -27.29 11.37
C TYR A 64 14.26 -26.07 11.40
N LYS A 65 14.54 -25.13 10.52
CA LYS A 65 13.78 -23.87 10.40
C LYS A 65 13.04 -23.82 9.06
N VAL A 66 11.83 -23.33 9.10
CA VAL A 66 11.02 -23.01 7.91
C VAL A 66 10.80 -21.50 7.90
N VAL A 67 11.12 -20.86 6.79
CA VAL A 67 10.87 -19.44 6.57
C VAL A 67 9.63 -19.31 5.69
N ILE A 68 8.68 -18.46 6.12
CA ILE A 68 7.54 -18.01 5.32
C ILE A 68 7.78 -16.54 5.06
N GLU A 69 7.97 -16.19 3.82
CA GLU A 69 8.35 -14.85 3.37
C GLU A 69 7.21 -14.20 2.59
N GLY A 70 7.04 -12.90 2.76
CA GLY A 70 6.13 -12.06 1.99
C GLY A 70 6.60 -10.62 2.01
N HIS A 71 6.36 -9.85 0.94
CA HIS A 71 6.71 -8.43 0.94
C HIS A 71 5.69 -7.61 1.74
N ALA A 72 6.16 -6.54 2.38
CA ALA A 72 5.37 -5.67 3.23
C ALA A 72 4.91 -4.39 2.53
N ASP A 73 5.54 -4.06 1.40
CA ASP A 73 5.27 -2.84 0.67
C ASP A 73 4.08 -2.97 -0.30
N GLU A 74 3.56 -1.82 -0.69
CA GLU A 74 2.54 -1.69 -1.73
C GLU A 74 2.99 -0.75 -2.85
N ILE A 75 2.41 -0.95 -4.03
CA ILE A 75 2.58 -0.05 -5.17
C ILE A 75 1.98 1.32 -4.87
N SER A 76 2.66 2.36 -5.35
CA SER A 76 2.26 3.75 -5.10
C SER A 76 2.71 4.68 -6.22
N TRP A 77 2.55 5.97 -5.99
CA TRP A 77 3.02 7.03 -6.88
C TRP A 77 3.73 8.10 -6.05
N TYR A 78 4.71 8.75 -6.65
CA TYR A 78 5.35 9.94 -6.07
C TYR A 78 4.93 11.19 -6.84
N VAL A 79 4.79 12.30 -6.11
CA VAL A 79 4.53 13.60 -6.74
C VAL A 79 5.78 14.06 -7.49
N ASN A 80 5.68 14.15 -8.81
CA ASN A 80 6.78 14.55 -9.68
C ASN A 80 6.75 16.05 -10.00
N TYR A 81 5.56 16.59 -10.25
CA TYR A 81 5.38 17.96 -10.69
C TYR A 81 3.99 18.50 -10.32
N ILE A 82 3.89 19.76 -9.98
CA ILE A 82 2.62 20.46 -9.77
C ILE A 82 2.56 21.60 -10.77
N SER A 83 1.55 21.56 -11.64
CA SER A 83 1.35 22.59 -12.67
C SER A 83 0.76 23.87 -12.10
N ASP A 84 0.90 24.99 -12.82
CA ASP A 84 0.41 26.30 -12.37
C ASP A 84 -1.10 26.33 -12.16
N ASN A 85 -1.85 25.48 -12.89
CA ASN A 85 -3.30 25.32 -12.75
C ASN A 85 -3.70 24.29 -11.68
N GLY A 86 -2.75 23.81 -10.85
CA GLY A 86 -3.03 22.98 -9.68
C GLY A 86 -3.18 21.47 -9.95
N LEU A 87 -2.85 20.99 -11.13
CA LEU A 87 -2.83 19.55 -11.42
C LEU A 87 -1.50 18.93 -10.95
N ILE A 88 -1.58 17.75 -10.35
CA ILE A 88 -0.43 17.05 -9.78
C ILE A 88 -0.05 15.90 -10.70
N TYR A 89 1.13 15.93 -11.26
CA TYR A 89 1.70 14.87 -12.08
C TYR A 89 2.56 13.95 -11.22
N VAL A 90 2.56 12.65 -11.55
CA VAL A 90 3.15 11.62 -10.70
C VAL A 90 4.07 10.70 -11.49
N ILE A 91 4.99 10.07 -10.79
CA ILE A 91 5.79 8.96 -11.29
C ILE A 91 5.45 7.70 -10.49
N ARG A 92 5.62 6.54 -11.13
CA ARG A 92 5.35 5.25 -10.50
C ARG A 92 6.38 4.93 -9.42
N ASN A 93 5.88 4.37 -8.33
CA ASN A 93 6.66 3.64 -7.35
C ASN A 93 6.19 2.18 -7.39
N GLY A 94 7.06 1.29 -7.84
CA GLY A 94 6.71 -0.09 -8.12
C GLY A 94 5.86 -0.27 -9.40
N GLY A 95 5.05 -1.32 -9.41
CA GLY A 95 4.25 -1.75 -10.57
C GLY A 95 2.91 -1.03 -10.76
N SER A 96 2.76 0.21 -10.31
CA SER A 96 1.50 0.96 -10.46
C SER A 96 1.09 1.11 -11.92
N ASP A 97 -0.12 0.64 -12.25
CA ASP A 97 -0.62 0.65 -13.63
C ASP A 97 -1.32 1.97 -13.94
N HIS A 98 -0.70 2.74 -14.84
CA HIS A 98 -1.22 4.03 -15.30
C HIS A 98 -2.46 3.91 -16.20
N GLN A 99 -2.69 2.74 -16.82
CA GLN A 99 -3.83 2.56 -17.72
C GLN A 99 -5.16 2.47 -16.95
N ILE A 100 -5.12 1.94 -15.72
CA ILE A 100 -6.31 1.84 -14.87
C ILE A 100 -6.41 2.96 -13.82
N ALA A 101 -5.46 3.88 -13.80
CA ALA A 101 -5.43 4.99 -12.85
C ALA A 101 -6.56 6.02 -13.05
N PRO A 102 -6.95 6.41 -14.29
CA PRO A 102 -7.99 7.40 -14.50
C PRO A 102 -9.28 7.09 -13.74
N SER A 103 -9.88 8.12 -13.11
CA SER A 103 -11.08 8.04 -12.28
C SER A 103 -10.91 7.34 -10.92
N LYS A 104 -9.72 6.87 -10.56
CA LYS A 104 -9.47 6.33 -9.23
C LYS A 104 -9.30 7.46 -8.21
N VAL A 105 -9.95 7.28 -7.06
CA VAL A 105 -9.71 8.13 -5.89
C VAL A 105 -8.42 7.69 -5.22
N VAL A 106 -7.60 8.66 -4.82
CA VAL A 106 -6.33 8.43 -4.15
C VAL A 106 -6.19 9.26 -2.89
N ASN A 107 -5.32 8.80 -2.00
CA ASN A 107 -4.89 9.49 -0.81
C ASN A 107 -3.45 9.98 -1.03
N ILE A 108 -3.24 11.27 -0.91
CA ILE A 108 -1.90 11.88 -0.91
C ILE A 108 -1.51 12.08 0.54
N HIS A 109 -0.46 11.39 0.98
CA HIS A 109 0.02 11.44 2.36
C HIS A 109 0.94 12.64 2.54
N THR A 110 0.51 13.62 3.31
CA THR A 110 1.26 14.83 3.59
C THR A 110 1.59 14.94 5.08
N LYS A 111 2.54 15.81 5.45
CA LYS A 111 2.82 16.13 6.86
C LYS A 111 1.63 16.76 7.59
N LYS A 112 0.66 17.31 6.85
CA LYS A 112 -0.57 17.91 7.39
C LYS A 112 -1.74 16.94 7.47
N GLY A 113 -1.56 15.69 7.03
CA GLY A 113 -2.58 14.67 6.93
C GLY A 113 -2.83 14.21 5.51
N ILE A 114 -3.94 13.51 5.29
CA ILE A 114 -4.30 12.93 4.01
C ILE A 114 -5.10 13.94 3.17
N VAL A 115 -4.64 14.20 1.96
CA VAL A 115 -5.36 14.96 0.94
C VAL A 115 -5.95 13.96 -0.07
N LYS A 116 -7.26 14.01 -0.27
CA LYS A 116 -7.93 13.18 -1.28
C LYS A 116 -7.84 13.84 -2.64
N GLY A 117 -7.55 13.03 -3.66
CA GLY A 117 -7.55 13.45 -5.05
C GLY A 117 -8.17 12.40 -5.95
N VAL A 118 -8.37 12.75 -7.20
CA VAL A 118 -8.88 11.85 -8.23
C VAL A 118 -7.91 11.87 -9.41
N PHE A 119 -7.54 10.69 -9.90
CA PHE A 119 -6.77 10.61 -11.14
C PHE A 119 -7.62 11.08 -12.33
N GLY A 120 -7.09 12.06 -13.04
CA GLY A 120 -7.63 12.58 -14.27
C GLY A 120 -6.79 12.17 -15.49
N TRP A 121 -7.43 12.29 -16.63
CA TRP A 121 -6.86 12.10 -17.95
C TRP A 121 -7.61 13.01 -18.92
N PRO A 122 -7.00 13.50 -20.03
CA PRO A 122 -7.69 14.37 -20.97
C PRO A 122 -9.05 13.84 -21.38
N ALA A 123 -10.07 14.69 -21.31
CA ALA A 123 -11.44 14.32 -21.63
C ALA A 123 -11.58 13.80 -23.07
N ILE A 124 -12.49 12.85 -23.30
CA ILE A 124 -12.65 12.21 -24.62
C ILE A 124 -12.84 13.20 -25.76
N HIS A 125 -13.53 14.32 -25.51
CA HIS A 125 -13.78 15.35 -26.53
C HIS A 125 -12.55 16.20 -26.87
N THR A 126 -11.52 16.17 -26.01
CA THR A 126 -10.26 16.90 -26.24
C THR A 126 -9.17 16.01 -26.84
N ARG A 127 -9.42 14.69 -26.94
CA ARG A 127 -8.52 13.73 -27.54
C ARG A 127 -8.73 13.62 -29.03
N SER A 128 -7.63 13.44 -29.79
CA SER A 128 -7.71 13.21 -31.23
C SER A 128 -8.25 11.81 -31.52
N ARG A 129 -9.39 11.72 -32.21
CA ARG A 129 -9.95 10.43 -32.66
C ARG A 129 -9.04 9.66 -33.62
N ALA A 130 -8.20 10.38 -34.37
CA ALA A 130 -7.29 9.75 -35.34
C ALA A 130 -6.06 9.12 -34.69
N LYS A 131 -5.73 9.49 -33.44
CA LYS A 131 -4.57 8.99 -32.68
C LYS A 131 -4.95 8.84 -31.22
N GLU A 132 -5.98 8.04 -30.94
CA GLU A 132 -6.32 7.76 -29.57
C GLU A 132 -5.28 6.82 -28.97
N GLU A 133 -4.52 7.34 -28.01
CA GLU A 133 -3.53 6.57 -27.27
C GLU A 133 -4.08 6.24 -25.87
N PRO A 134 -3.68 5.10 -25.30
CA PRO A 134 -4.04 4.78 -23.91
C PRO A 134 -3.44 5.81 -22.95
N PRO A 135 -3.93 5.89 -21.70
CA PRO A 135 -3.30 6.71 -20.68
C PRO A 135 -1.82 6.38 -20.54
N LYS A 136 -0.99 7.42 -20.46
CA LYS A 136 0.47 7.31 -20.25
C LYS A 136 0.84 8.02 -18.94
N PRO A 137 1.95 7.66 -18.29
CA PRO A 137 2.41 8.34 -17.08
C PRO A 137 2.49 9.86 -17.22
N GLU A 138 2.86 10.33 -18.41
CA GLU A 138 3.07 11.75 -18.71
C GLU A 138 1.77 12.54 -18.89
N ASN A 139 0.65 11.87 -19.17
CA ASN A 139 -0.63 12.53 -19.45
C ASN A 139 -1.72 12.27 -18.41
N ILE A 140 -1.44 11.47 -17.38
CA ILE A 140 -2.32 11.35 -16.22
C ILE A 140 -1.90 12.38 -15.16
N PHE A 141 -2.87 12.85 -14.41
CA PHE A 141 -2.67 13.79 -13.31
C PHE A 141 -3.63 13.51 -12.18
N ILE A 142 -3.38 14.09 -11.02
CA ILE A 142 -4.31 14.05 -9.89
C ILE A 142 -4.87 15.45 -9.71
N ASP A 143 -6.19 15.51 -9.61
CA ASP A 143 -6.95 16.71 -9.28
C ASP A 143 -7.37 16.63 -7.80
N VAL A 144 -7.06 17.68 -7.04
CA VAL A 144 -7.43 17.86 -5.63
C VAL A 144 -8.41 19.03 -5.43
N GLY A 145 -9.01 19.52 -6.53
CA GLY A 145 -9.95 20.64 -6.52
C GLY A 145 -9.31 22.03 -6.42
N CYS A 146 -7.99 22.14 -6.58
CA CYS A 146 -7.26 23.41 -6.56
C CYS A 146 -7.09 23.96 -7.96
N LYS A 147 -7.14 25.30 -8.09
CA LYS A 147 -6.99 26.00 -9.38
C LYS A 147 -5.60 26.61 -9.59
N LYS A 148 -4.73 26.54 -8.57
CA LYS A 148 -3.37 27.10 -8.62
C LYS A 148 -2.42 26.20 -7.83
N LYS A 149 -1.16 26.15 -8.27
CA LYS A 149 -0.07 25.47 -7.59
C LYS A 149 0.05 25.86 -6.12
N ALA A 150 0.00 27.15 -5.83
CA ALA A 150 0.12 27.66 -4.44
C ALA A 150 -0.99 27.13 -3.51
N ASP A 151 -2.17 26.83 -4.03
CA ASP A 151 -3.26 26.27 -3.20
C ASP A 151 -3.04 24.78 -2.93
N VAL A 152 -2.48 24.04 -3.88
CA VAL A 152 -2.05 22.65 -3.68
C VAL A 152 -0.93 22.59 -2.63
N GLU A 153 0.05 23.49 -2.70
CA GLU A 153 1.15 23.56 -1.73
C GLU A 153 0.65 23.93 -0.32
N LYS A 154 -0.38 24.76 -0.20
CA LYS A 154 -1.03 25.06 1.11
C LYS A 154 -1.66 23.83 1.76
N LEU A 155 -2.13 22.86 0.96
CA LEU A 155 -2.61 21.56 1.48
C LEU A 155 -1.46 20.69 2.03
N GLY A 156 -0.22 21.09 1.82
CA GLY A 156 0.97 20.35 2.22
C GLY A 156 1.50 19.41 1.14
N VAL A 157 0.94 19.45 -0.06
CA VAL A 157 1.45 18.69 -1.21
C VAL A 157 2.64 19.39 -1.81
N HIS A 158 3.73 18.68 -2.01
CA HIS A 158 4.96 19.18 -2.64
C HIS A 158 5.59 18.11 -3.53
N VAL A 159 6.49 18.53 -4.41
CA VAL A 159 7.31 17.60 -5.22
C VAL A 159 8.27 16.83 -4.31
N GLY A 160 8.47 15.54 -4.58
CA GLY A 160 9.37 14.67 -3.85
C GLY A 160 8.70 13.36 -3.41
N PRO A 161 9.28 12.65 -2.45
CA PRO A 161 8.81 11.34 -1.99
C PRO A 161 7.52 11.45 -1.16
N MET A 162 6.53 12.14 -1.72
CA MET A 162 5.21 12.23 -1.17
C MET A 162 4.37 11.12 -1.77
N THR A 163 3.96 10.19 -0.94
CA THR A 163 3.28 9.00 -1.36
C THR A 163 1.84 9.26 -1.73
N VAL A 164 1.46 8.72 -2.86
CA VAL A 164 0.07 8.65 -3.31
C VAL A 164 -0.34 7.19 -3.33
N SER A 165 -1.16 6.79 -2.38
CA SER A 165 -1.72 5.45 -2.30
C SER A 165 -3.13 5.40 -2.89
N SER A 166 -3.57 4.22 -3.28
CA SER A 166 -4.98 4.00 -3.60
C SER A 166 -5.85 4.34 -2.37
N ALA A 167 -6.91 5.12 -2.55
CA ALA A 167 -7.90 5.26 -1.49
C ALA A 167 -8.55 3.89 -1.30
N SER A 168 -8.38 3.32 -0.11
CA SER A 168 -8.85 1.98 0.20
C SER A 168 -10.30 1.77 -0.25
N THR A 169 -10.47 0.85 -1.12
CA THR A 169 -11.78 0.26 -1.39
C THR A 169 -12.05 -0.75 -0.28
N ARG A 170 -13.25 -0.72 0.31
CA ARG A 170 -13.68 -1.76 1.24
C ARG A 170 -13.35 -3.12 0.65
N PHE A 171 -12.39 -3.81 1.26
CA PHE A 171 -11.99 -5.13 0.83
C PHE A 171 -13.16 -6.10 1.08
N ARG A 172 -13.89 -6.46 0.05
CA ARG A 172 -14.68 -7.69 0.07
C ARG A 172 -13.69 -8.80 -0.21
N ALA A 173 -13.17 -9.39 0.87
CA ALA A 173 -12.28 -10.53 0.78
C ALA A 173 -12.91 -11.63 -0.06
N LEU A 174 -12.35 -11.89 -1.21
CA LEU A 174 -12.39 -13.22 -1.79
C LEU A 174 -11.62 -14.11 -0.83
N VAL A 175 -12.34 -14.82 0.02
CA VAL A 175 -11.76 -15.79 0.94
C VAL A 175 -11.20 -16.94 0.11
N TRP A 176 -9.92 -16.88 -0.18
CA TRP A 176 -9.20 -18.07 -0.58
C TRP A 176 -9.09 -18.95 0.66
N SER A 177 -9.74 -20.11 0.62
CA SER A 177 -9.59 -21.11 1.67
C SER A 177 -8.19 -21.73 1.55
N CYS A 178 -7.22 -21.17 2.25
CA CYS A 178 -5.94 -21.80 2.45
C CYS A 178 -6.09 -22.87 3.55
N SER A 179 -5.96 -24.14 3.21
CA SER A 179 -5.98 -25.25 4.16
C SER A 179 -4.65 -25.27 4.91
N TYR A 180 -4.62 -24.66 6.09
CA TYR A 180 -3.46 -24.66 6.96
C TYR A 180 -3.40 -25.93 7.78
N LYS A 181 -2.45 -26.80 7.51
CA LYS A 181 -2.06 -27.89 8.43
C LYS A 181 -1.10 -27.35 9.47
N ARG A 182 -1.52 -27.35 10.73
CA ARG A 182 -0.72 -26.96 11.89
C ARG A 182 0.55 -27.82 11.95
N ILE A 183 1.70 -27.24 11.66
CA ILE A 183 3.00 -27.89 11.90
C ILE A 183 3.33 -27.72 13.37
N LYS A 184 2.93 -28.68 14.21
CA LYS A 184 3.41 -28.80 15.59
C LYS A 184 4.80 -29.42 15.54
N SER A 185 5.79 -28.80 16.12
CA SER A 185 7.16 -29.31 16.41
C SER A 185 8.33 -28.84 15.57
N LYS A 186 8.20 -27.88 14.67
CA LYS A 186 9.35 -27.35 13.91
C LYS A 186 9.38 -25.84 14.02
N GLY A 187 10.58 -25.25 14.17
CA GLY A 187 10.74 -23.79 14.19
C GLY A 187 10.19 -23.17 12.91
N VAL A 188 9.41 -22.12 13.04
CA VAL A 188 8.86 -21.36 11.93
C VAL A 188 9.32 -19.92 12.07
N ALA A 189 10.04 -19.42 11.09
CA ALA A 189 10.33 -18.00 10.96
C ALA A 189 9.38 -17.40 9.91
N MET A 190 8.71 -16.31 10.25
CA MET A 190 7.90 -15.53 9.33
C MET A 190 8.65 -14.23 9.05
N CYS A 191 8.99 -13.99 7.81
CA CYS A 191 9.69 -12.78 7.37
C CYS A 191 8.75 -11.96 6.48
N SER A 192 8.68 -10.67 6.71
CA SER A 192 8.15 -9.71 5.74
C SER A 192 9.29 -8.80 5.29
N LEU A 193 9.52 -8.76 4.01
CA LEU A 193 10.49 -7.87 3.34
C LEU A 193 9.80 -6.61 2.86
#